data_af3a3dc01ce1cd9a73182f77863d56b0
#
_entry.id   af3a3dc01ce1cd9a73182f77863d56b0
#
_cell.length_a   1.000
_cell.length_b   1.000
_cell.length_c   1.000
_cell.angle_alpha   90.00
_cell.angle_beta   90.00
_cell.angle_gamma   90.00
#
_symmetry.space_group_name_H-M   'P 1'
#
loop_
_entity.id
_entity.type
_entity.pdbx_description
1 polymer ?
#
loop_
_entity_poly.entity_id
_entity_poly.type
_entity_poly.pdbx_seq_one_letter_code
_entity_poly.pdbx_strand_id
1 'polypeptide(L)'
;MRNALKALCALAAAWLLGPAAVFAQSDAFPFGDPKVGQKLLEAKCTACHVARFGGDGSSVYTRSARRVASAPSLLAWVQRCNAGNKLQLGAEEEESVAAWLNETYYRFK
;
A
#
# COMPACT_ATOMS: atom_id res chain seq x y z
N MET A 1 48.07 47.90 26.53
CA MET A 1 47.81 46.52 26.93
C MET A 1 46.44 46.08 26.57
N ARG A 2 46.42 45.29 25.94
CA ARG A 2 45.73 44.64 25.01
C ARG A 2 44.96 43.47 25.46
N ASN A 3 43.71 43.38 25.41
CA ASN A 3 43.07 42.07 25.26
C ASN A 3 41.92 42.18 24.27
N ALA A 4 42.27 41.75 23.10
CA ALA A 4 41.31 41.55 22.07
C ALA A 4 40.41 40.36 22.48
N LEU A 5 39.19 40.67 22.81
CA LEU A 5 38.14 39.66 22.98
C LEU A 5 37.78 39.13 21.60
N LYS A 6 38.29 37.99 21.30
CA LYS A 6 37.81 37.23 20.15
C LYS A 6 36.46 36.62 20.47
N ALA A 7 35.44 37.33 20.04
CA ALA A 7 34.08 36.73 20.05
C ALA A 7 34.06 35.68 18.96
N LEU A 8 34.12 34.42 19.36
CA LEU A 8 33.81 33.27 18.52
C LEU A 8 32.27 33.16 18.39
N CYS A 9 31.77 33.68 17.32
CA CYS A 9 30.41 33.36 16.89
C CYS A 9 30.39 31.92 16.41
N ALA A 10 30.05 31.02 17.30
CA ALA A 10 29.70 29.66 16.92
C ALA A 10 28.32 29.69 16.29
N LEU A 11 28.25 29.71 14.98
CA LEU A 11 27.03 29.48 14.22
C LEU A 11 26.68 27.98 14.34
N ALA A 12 25.86 27.65 15.30
CA ALA A 12 25.25 26.37 15.35
C ALA A 12 24.18 26.30 14.23
N ALA A 13 24.58 25.76 13.10
CA ALA A 13 23.64 25.38 12.06
C ALA A 13 22.82 24.18 12.58
N ALA A 14 21.68 24.48 13.17
CA ALA A 14 20.71 23.45 13.50
C ALA A 14 20.13 22.91 12.19
N TRP A 15 20.61 21.76 11.77
CA TRP A 15 20.03 21.00 10.68
C TRP A 15 18.68 20.48 11.17
N LEU A 16 17.63 21.16 10.75
CA LEU A 16 16.27 20.67 10.90
C LEU A 16 16.08 19.51 9.92
N LEU A 17 16.55 18.34 10.31
CA LEU A 17 16.13 17.10 9.71
C LEU A 17 14.68 16.88 10.16
N GLY A 18 13.74 17.40 9.38
CA GLY A 18 12.35 17.05 9.54
C GLY A 18 12.20 15.54 9.42
N PRO A 19 11.21 14.93 10.10
CA PRO A 19 10.96 13.50 9.95
C PRO A 19 10.67 13.24 8.48
N ALA A 20 11.55 12.51 7.81
CA ALA A 20 11.24 11.94 6.51
C ALA A 20 10.01 11.06 6.72
N ALA A 21 8.90 11.40 6.05
CA ALA A 21 7.73 10.53 6.04
C ALA A 21 8.15 9.22 5.38
N VAL A 22 8.47 8.24 6.19
CA VAL A 22 8.70 6.87 5.74
C VAL A 22 7.32 6.36 5.32
N PHE A 23 7.05 6.43 4.02
CA PHE A 23 5.93 5.69 3.46
C PHE A 23 6.26 4.22 3.68
N ALA A 24 5.53 3.57 4.59
CA ALA A 24 5.67 2.16 4.84
C ALA A 24 5.17 1.41 3.59
N GLN A 25 6.09 1.11 2.68
CA GLN A 25 5.84 0.13 1.64
C GLN A 25 5.68 -1.22 2.33
N SER A 26 4.63 -1.94 1.98
CA SER A 26 4.47 -3.31 2.42
C SER A 26 5.63 -4.14 1.87
N ASP A 27 6.40 -4.81 2.74
CA ASP A 27 7.47 -5.70 2.32
C ASP A 27 6.98 -6.80 1.36
N ALA A 28 5.68 -7.15 1.47
CA ALA A 28 5.05 -8.14 0.61
C ALA A 28 4.79 -7.64 -0.82
N PHE A 29 4.59 -6.34 -1.01
CA PHE A 29 4.25 -5.73 -2.29
C PHE A 29 5.04 -4.43 -2.50
N PRO A 30 6.35 -4.52 -2.75
CA PRO A 30 7.25 -3.37 -2.74
C PRO A 30 7.01 -2.37 -3.88
N PHE A 31 6.37 -2.79 -4.96
CA PHE A 31 6.08 -1.93 -6.12
C PHE A 31 4.64 -1.44 -6.15
N GLY A 32 3.80 -1.85 -5.20
CA GLY A 32 2.42 -1.44 -5.10
C GLY A 32 2.23 -0.19 -4.24
N ASP A 33 1.36 0.71 -4.68
CA ASP A 33 0.88 1.84 -3.89
C ASP A 33 -0.53 1.51 -3.36
N PRO A 34 -0.70 1.31 -2.04
CA PRO A 34 -2.00 0.96 -1.47
C PRO A 34 -3.10 1.98 -1.74
N LYS A 35 -2.78 3.26 -1.84
CA LYS A 35 -3.77 4.31 -2.12
C LYS A 35 -4.28 4.24 -3.56
N VAL A 36 -3.39 3.94 -4.49
CA VAL A 36 -3.77 3.66 -5.89
C VAL A 36 -4.61 2.39 -5.94
N GLY A 37 -4.20 1.35 -5.21
CA GLY A 37 -4.92 0.08 -5.11
C GLY A 37 -6.34 0.25 -4.57
N GLN A 38 -6.54 1.06 -3.55
CA GLN A 38 -7.87 1.37 -3.02
C GLN A 38 -8.79 1.95 -4.08
N LYS A 39 -8.33 2.96 -4.80
CA LYS A 39 -9.12 3.61 -5.86
C LYS A 39 -9.47 2.66 -7.00
N LEU A 40 -8.52 1.83 -7.40
CA LEU A 40 -8.75 0.82 -8.44
C LEU A 40 -9.74 -0.24 -7.99
N LEU A 41 -9.64 -0.70 -6.74
CA LEU A 41 -10.56 -1.67 -6.17
C LEU A 41 -11.99 -1.12 -6.15
N GLU A 42 -12.17 0.10 -5.66
CA GLU A 42 -13.47 0.77 -5.61
C GLU A 42 -14.07 0.94 -7.02
N ALA A 43 -13.26 1.32 -7.99
CA ALA A 43 -13.72 1.58 -9.36
C ALA A 43 -14.01 0.31 -10.16
N LYS A 44 -13.26 -0.77 -9.94
CA LYS A 44 -13.24 -1.93 -10.86
C LYS A 44 -13.61 -3.27 -10.23
N CYS A 45 -13.60 -3.39 -8.92
CA CYS A 45 -13.74 -4.68 -8.24
C CYS A 45 -14.95 -4.74 -7.31
N THR A 46 -15.22 -3.68 -6.58
CA THR A 46 -16.18 -3.67 -5.46
C THR A 46 -17.60 -3.98 -5.91
N ALA A 47 -18.06 -3.44 -7.03
CA ALA A 47 -19.43 -3.65 -7.49
C ALA A 47 -19.76 -5.14 -7.72
N CYS A 48 -18.86 -5.89 -8.34
CA CYS A 48 -19.02 -7.32 -8.55
C CYS A 48 -18.95 -8.10 -7.23
N HIS A 49 -18.06 -7.73 -6.32
CA HIS A 49 -17.95 -8.36 -5.02
C HIS A 49 -19.19 -8.11 -4.15
N VAL A 50 -19.75 -6.90 -4.17
CA VAL A 50 -21.02 -6.60 -3.52
C VAL A 50 -22.15 -7.46 -4.09
N ALA A 51 -22.28 -7.53 -5.40
CA ALA A 51 -23.31 -8.31 -6.06
C ALA A 51 -23.21 -9.82 -5.74
N ARG A 52 -21.99 -10.35 -5.60
CA ARG A 52 -21.74 -11.77 -5.41
C ARG A 52 -21.74 -12.20 -3.95
N PHE A 53 -21.23 -11.39 -3.06
CA PHE A 53 -20.99 -11.73 -1.64
C PHE A 53 -21.87 -10.95 -0.67
N GLY A 54 -22.59 -9.94 -1.14
CA GLY A 54 -23.43 -9.06 -0.30
C GLY A 54 -22.64 -8.07 0.55
N GLY A 55 -23.34 -7.27 1.35
CA GLY A 55 -22.74 -6.25 2.18
C GLY A 55 -21.92 -5.23 1.38
N ASP A 56 -20.73 -4.94 1.85
CA ASP A 56 -19.74 -4.08 1.17
C ASP A 56 -18.80 -4.87 0.22
N GLY A 57 -19.02 -6.16 0.03
CA GLY A 57 -18.21 -7.03 -0.80
C GLY A 57 -16.95 -7.57 -0.13
N SER A 58 -16.64 -7.16 1.09
CA SER A 58 -15.39 -7.50 1.77
C SER A 58 -15.35 -8.93 2.33
N SER A 59 -16.49 -9.60 2.44
CA SER A 59 -16.56 -10.95 3.02
C SER A 59 -15.73 -11.98 2.25
N VAL A 60 -15.51 -11.76 0.96
CA VAL A 60 -14.62 -12.62 0.16
C VAL A 60 -13.19 -12.64 0.67
N TYR A 61 -12.74 -11.53 1.29
CA TYR A 61 -11.39 -11.39 1.83
C TYR A 61 -11.28 -11.90 3.27
N THR A 62 -12.37 -11.90 4.01
CA THR A 62 -12.38 -12.14 5.47
C THR A 62 -12.98 -13.47 5.88
N ARG A 63 -13.76 -14.12 5.02
CA ARG A 63 -14.41 -15.41 5.33
C ARG A 63 -13.38 -16.51 5.64
N SER A 64 -13.75 -17.45 6.51
CA SER A 64 -12.88 -18.56 6.90
C SER A 64 -12.50 -19.48 5.72
N ALA A 65 -13.37 -19.59 4.73
CA ALA A 65 -13.14 -20.40 3.52
C ALA A 65 -12.38 -19.65 2.41
N ARG A 66 -11.75 -18.50 2.71
CA ARG A 66 -10.96 -17.77 1.73
C ARG A 66 -9.79 -18.61 1.22
N ARG A 67 -9.54 -18.53 -0.09
CA ARG A 67 -8.50 -19.33 -0.75
C ARG A 67 -7.11 -18.69 -0.71
N VAL A 68 -7.03 -17.42 -0.39
CA VAL A 68 -5.77 -16.68 -0.34
C VAL A 68 -5.10 -16.94 1.01
N ALA A 69 -3.92 -17.55 0.97
CA ALA A 69 -3.18 -17.96 2.16
C ALA A 69 -1.76 -17.38 2.23
N SER A 70 -1.34 -16.61 1.23
CA SER A 70 0.00 -15.99 1.17
C SER A 70 -0.02 -14.74 0.29
N ALA A 71 1.02 -13.90 0.42
CA ALA A 71 1.17 -12.73 -0.43
C ALA A 71 1.27 -13.07 -1.93
N PRO A 72 2.07 -14.06 -2.36
CA PRO A 72 2.08 -14.47 -3.76
C PRO A 72 0.72 -14.96 -4.26
N SER A 73 -0.04 -15.68 -3.44
CA SER A 73 -1.37 -16.13 -3.85
C SER A 73 -2.37 -14.99 -3.93
N LEU A 74 -2.25 -13.96 -3.09
CA LEU A 74 -3.07 -12.75 -3.19
C LEU A 74 -2.85 -12.05 -4.53
N LEU A 75 -1.61 -11.83 -4.93
CA LEU A 75 -1.29 -11.23 -6.21
C LEU A 75 -1.80 -12.08 -7.38
N ALA A 76 -1.62 -13.39 -7.31
CA ALA A 76 -2.12 -14.31 -8.33
C ALA A 76 -3.63 -14.24 -8.51
N TRP A 77 -4.40 -14.09 -7.43
CA TRP A 77 -5.84 -13.89 -7.50
C TRP A 77 -6.23 -12.55 -8.10
N VAL A 78 -5.53 -11.47 -7.77
CA VAL A 78 -5.74 -10.15 -8.40
C VAL A 78 -5.50 -10.24 -9.90
N GLN A 79 -4.40 -10.87 -10.30
CA GLN A 79 -4.05 -11.07 -11.72
C GLN A 79 -5.11 -11.90 -12.45
N ARG A 80 -5.59 -12.97 -11.84
CA ARG A 80 -6.67 -13.79 -12.40
C ARG A 80 -7.96 -12.99 -12.58
N CYS A 81 -8.36 -12.20 -11.59
CA CYS A 81 -9.56 -11.36 -11.68
C CYS A 81 -9.39 -10.27 -12.75
N ASN A 82 -8.22 -9.66 -12.85
CA ASN A 82 -7.89 -8.69 -13.89
C ASN A 82 -8.06 -9.30 -15.29
N ALA A 83 -7.41 -10.43 -15.54
CA ALA A 83 -7.46 -11.11 -16.82
C ALA A 83 -8.86 -11.63 -17.16
N GLY A 84 -9.51 -12.30 -16.20
CA GLY A 84 -10.84 -12.91 -16.39
C GLY A 84 -11.95 -11.89 -16.62
N ASN A 85 -11.85 -10.70 -16.07
CA ASN A 85 -12.84 -9.62 -16.19
C ASN A 85 -12.39 -8.50 -17.13
N LYS A 86 -11.26 -8.65 -17.78
CA LYS A 86 -10.70 -7.67 -18.75
C LYS A 86 -10.60 -6.26 -18.18
N LEU A 87 -10.08 -6.14 -16.96
CA LEU A 87 -10.00 -4.87 -16.25
C LEU A 87 -8.88 -3.96 -16.79
N GLN A 88 -7.93 -4.53 -17.52
CA GLN A 88 -6.82 -3.80 -18.17
C GLN A 88 -5.87 -3.13 -17.15
N LEU A 89 -5.68 -3.74 -16.00
CA LEU A 89 -4.69 -3.28 -15.04
C LEU A 89 -3.28 -3.69 -15.50
N GLY A 90 -2.32 -2.78 -15.36
CA GLY A 90 -0.90 -3.09 -15.50
C GLY A 90 -0.35 -3.81 -14.27
N ALA A 91 0.88 -4.30 -14.36
CA ALA A 91 1.50 -5.09 -13.29
C ALA A 91 1.62 -4.31 -11.97
N GLU A 92 2.00 -3.03 -12.02
CA GLU A 92 2.09 -2.18 -10.82
C GLU A 92 0.70 -1.87 -10.23
N GLU A 93 -0.31 -1.75 -11.07
CA GLU A 93 -1.69 -1.55 -10.62
C GLU A 93 -2.24 -2.80 -9.94
N GLU A 94 -1.98 -3.99 -10.48
CA GLU A 94 -2.31 -5.26 -9.84
C GLU A 94 -1.64 -5.40 -8.48
N GLU A 95 -0.36 -5.06 -8.40
CA GLU A 95 0.37 -5.08 -7.14
C GLU A 95 -0.13 -4.02 -6.15
N SER A 96 -0.55 -2.86 -6.63
CA SER A 96 -1.19 -1.81 -5.82
C SER A 96 -2.51 -2.29 -5.21
N VAL A 97 -3.34 -2.98 -5.97
CA VAL A 97 -4.58 -3.60 -5.46
C VAL A 97 -4.25 -4.65 -4.39
N ALA A 98 -3.26 -5.51 -4.66
CA ALA A 98 -2.82 -6.52 -3.69
C ALA A 98 -2.27 -5.86 -2.41
N ALA A 99 -1.51 -4.79 -2.52
CA ALA A 99 -0.98 -4.04 -1.38
C ALA A 99 -2.11 -3.48 -0.49
N TRP A 100 -3.11 -2.86 -1.09
CA TRP A 100 -4.27 -2.37 -0.34
C TRP A 100 -5.03 -3.49 0.37
N LEU A 101 -5.32 -4.57 -0.32
CA LEU A 101 -6.00 -5.73 0.25
C LEU A 101 -5.20 -6.34 1.39
N ASN A 102 -3.88 -6.40 1.24
CA ASN A 102 -3.00 -6.93 2.27
C ASN A 102 -2.99 -6.05 3.52
N GLU A 103 -2.85 -4.74 3.38
CA GLU A 103 -2.88 -3.83 4.51
C GLU A 103 -4.21 -3.84 5.25
N THR A 104 -5.30 -4.03 4.52
CA THR A 104 -6.65 -3.92 5.07
C THR A 104 -7.14 -5.24 5.65
N TYR A 105 -6.89 -6.37 5.01
CA TYR A 105 -7.54 -7.64 5.34
C TYR A 105 -6.59 -8.80 5.63
N TYR A 106 -5.51 -8.98 4.87
CA TYR A 106 -4.70 -10.20 4.94
C TYR A 106 -3.52 -10.12 5.88
N ARG A 107 -2.80 -9.02 5.90
CA ARG A 107 -1.65 -8.78 6.77
C ARG A 107 -0.48 -9.74 6.58
N PHE A 108 -0.26 -10.26 5.39
CA PHE A 108 0.95 -11.02 5.06
C PHE A 108 2.19 -10.14 5.13
N LYS A 109 3.28 -10.75 5.54
CA LYS A 109 4.61 -10.10 5.59
C LYS A 109 5.46 -10.50 4.40
#